data_3887ad414fe0b1595ad586a7cbf4655b
#
_entry.id   3887ad414fe0b1595ad586a7cbf4655b
#
_cell.length_a   1.000
_cell.length_b   1.000
_cell.length_c   1.000
_cell.angle_alpha   90.00
_cell.angle_beta   90.00
_cell.angle_gamma   90.00
#
_symmetry.space_group_name_H-M   'P 1'
#
loop_
_entity.id
_entity.type
_entity.pdbx_description
1 polymer ?
#
loop_
_entity_poly.entity_id
_entity_poly.type
_entity_poly.pdbx_seq_one_letter_code
_entity_poly.pdbx_strand_id
1 'polypeptide(L)'
;MVEVEWRRHRADQLREKAKEDAIVIVPVGSLEQHGPHLPVEIDSLLGETVALRTARLAAEKENVLVLPMLWTGLSEHHMSFGGTITLDTDTFLAVLRCVCESIVRHGFRRIVLLNGHGGNENAMRVAADDLSPRLNVSIVQFTYWYAAAEVIAPLLEKQSGLWHACEAEPSMCMALHPELVAKDRIRLAEVNTTPDVAEIVGSGVYRWRSLASRSSAGVIGYPSAASPEKGEKLLAAISRDLADKICNKELWTLPWR
;
A
#
# COMPACT_ATOMS: atom_id res chain seq x y z
N MET A 1 5.18 19.86 -14.65
CA MET A 1 4.47 18.65 -14.16
C MET A 1 3.15 19.09 -13.56
N VAL A 2 2.08 18.32 -13.78
CA VAL A 2 0.77 18.58 -13.16
C VAL A 2 0.88 18.30 -11.66
N GLU A 3 0.30 19.18 -10.83
CA GLU A 3 0.23 18.97 -9.39
C GLU A 3 -0.84 17.91 -9.09
N VAL A 4 -0.45 16.83 -8.43
CA VAL A 4 -1.35 15.70 -8.08
C VAL A 4 -1.63 15.60 -6.58
N GLU A 5 -0.90 16.33 -5.73
CA GLU A 5 -1.08 16.28 -4.30
C GLU A 5 -2.29 17.09 -3.86
N TRP A 6 -3.34 16.46 -3.35
CA TRP A 6 -4.55 17.11 -2.85
C TRP A 6 -4.25 18.30 -1.92
N ARG A 7 -3.32 18.09 -0.96
CA ARG A 7 -2.96 19.09 0.05
C ARG A 7 -2.34 20.38 -0.50
N ARG A 8 -1.94 20.40 -1.78
CA ARG A 8 -1.35 21.56 -2.45
C ARG A 8 -2.36 22.36 -3.27
N HIS A 9 -3.60 21.88 -3.38
CA HIS A 9 -4.67 22.56 -4.06
C HIS A 9 -5.51 23.40 -3.10
N ARG A 10 -5.99 24.53 -3.59
CA ARG A 10 -7.02 25.32 -2.91
C ARG A 10 -8.40 24.69 -3.12
N ALA A 11 -9.36 25.03 -2.24
CA ALA A 11 -10.71 24.48 -2.29
C ALA A 11 -11.46 24.76 -3.60
N ASP A 12 -11.20 25.90 -4.24
CA ASP A 12 -11.80 26.24 -5.55
C ASP A 12 -11.23 25.31 -6.65
N GLN A 13 -9.93 25.05 -6.66
CA GLN A 13 -9.29 24.13 -7.60
C GLN A 13 -9.81 22.69 -7.42
N LEU A 14 -10.00 22.23 -6.20
CA LEU A 14 -10.56 20.89 -5.92
C LEU A 14 -12.00 20.77 -6.41
N ARG A 15 -12.83 21.85 -6.29
CA ARG A 15 -14.19 21.84 -6.86
C ARG A 15 -14.19 21.69 -8.39
N GLU A 16 -13.25 22.32 -9.08
CA GLU A 16 -13.12 22.12 -10.54
C GLU A 16 -12.65 20.70 -10.88
N LYS A 17 -11.66 20.16 -10.14
CA LYS A 17 -11.23 18.77 -10.31
C LYS A 17 -12.35 17.75 -10.10
N ALA A 18 -13.27 18.00 -9.16
CA ALA A 18 -14.43 17.15 -8.95
C ALA A 18 -15.41 17.20 -10.14
N LYS A 19 -15.62 18.37 -10.76
CA LYS A 19 -16.43 18.50 -11.99
C LYS A 19 -15.81 17.82 -13.20
N GLU A 20 -14.48 17.73 -13.23
CA GLU A 20 -13.70 17.02 -14.25
C GLU A 20 -13.62 15.52 -13.97
N ASP A 21 -14.39 15.00 -13.02
CA ASP A 21 -14.44 13.59 -12.61
C ASP A 21 -13.06 13.00 -12.24
N ALA A 22 -12.25 13.75 -11.49
CA ALA A 22 -10.91 13.32 -11.11
C ALA A 22 -10.95 12.05 -10.24
N ILE A 23 -9.96 11.18 -10.45
CA ILE A 23 -9.68 10.01 -9.61
C ILE A 23 -8.99 10.47 -8.34
N VAL A 24 -9.44 10.00 -7.18
CA VAL A 24 -8.80 10.28 -5.89
C VAL A 24 -8.15 9.03 -5.33
N ILE A 25 -6.83 9.05 -5.19
CA ILE A 25 -6.07 8.00 -4.54
C ILE A 25 -5.95 8.34 -3.05
N VAL A 26 -6.37 7.41 -2.20
CA VAL A 26 -6.23 7.44 -0.74
C VAL A 26 -5.17 6.42 -0.37
N PRO A 27 -3.91 6.83 -0.16
CA PRO A 27 -2.87 5.91 0.27
C PRO A 27 -3.03 5.59 1.75
N VAL A 28 -2.93 4.29 2.10
CA VAL A 28 -3.09 3.77 3.46
C VAL A 28 -1.92 2.86 3.77
N GLY A 29 -1.16 3.21 4.78
CA GLY A 29 0.04 2.47 5.22
C GLY A 29 -0.08 1.90 6.61
N SER A 30 1.05 1.77 7.26
CA SER A 30 1.22 1.40 8.66
C SER A 30 2.47 2.06 9.24
N LEU A 31 2.53 2.11 10.55
CA LEU A 31 3.74 2.39 11.31
C LEU A 31 4.05 1.13 12.14
N GLU A 32 4.93 0.28 11.61
CA GLU A 32 5.22 -1.03 12.19
C GLU A 32 6.67 -1.46 12.04
N GLN A 33 7.09 -2.38 12.89
CA GLN A 33 8.44 -2.91 12.81
C GLN A 33 8.73 -3.56 11.45
N HIS A 34 9.93 -3.35 10.92
CA HIS A 34 10.43 -3.92 9.67
C HIS A 34 11.83 -4.54 9.86
N GLY A 35 11.93 -5.44 10.86
CA GLY A 35 13.18 -6.08 11.21
C GLY A 35 14.21 -5.11 11.80
N PRO A 36 15.46 -5.57 11.97
CA PRO A 36 16.52 -4.75 12.55
C PRO A 36 17.15 -3.75 11.57
N HIS A 37 16.80 -3.81 10.28
CA HIS A 37 17.49 -3.11 9.20
C HIS A 37 16.71 -1.96 8.56
N LEU A 38 15.40 -1.87 8.80
CA LEU A 38 14.53 -0.84 8.24
C LEU A 38 13.82 -0.03 9.35
N PRO A 39 13.46 1.22 9.09
CA PRO A 39 12.64 2.01 10.01
C PRO A 39 11.19 1.54 10.01
N VAL A 40 10.43 1.98 11.01
CA VAL A 40 9.02 1.56 11.20
C VAL A 40 8.03 2.19 10.22
N GLU A 41 8.46 3.17 9.44
CA GLU A 41 7.60 3.92 8.50
C GLU A 41 7.49 3.31 7.09
N ILE A 42 8.12 2.17 6.84
CA ILE A 42 8.31 1.61 5.48
C ILE A 42 7.01 1.53 4.68
N ASP A 43 5.95 0.98 5.25
CA ASP A 43 4.66 0.85 4.57
C ASP A 43 4.08 2.20 4.14
N SER A 44 4.20 3.19 5.01
CA SER A 44 3.74 4.55 4.72
C SER A 44 4.63 5.25 3.70
N LEU A 45 5.95 5.15 3.83
CA LEU A 45 6.93 5.73 2.91
C LEU A 45 6.77 5.17 1.49
N LEU A 46 6.73 3.84 1.37
CA LEU A 46 6.62 3.18 0.07
C LEU A 46 5.22 3.36 -0.52
N GLY A 47 4.16 3.24 0.29
CA GLY A 47 2.78 3.46 -0.14
C GLY A 47 2.54 4.87 -0.67
N GLU A 48 3.04 5.93 0.01
CA GLU A 48 2.95 7.32 -0.47
C GLU A 48 3.75 7.50 -1.76
N THR A 49 4.96 6.95 -1.81
CA THR A 49 5.83 7.04 -3.00
C THR A 49 5.16 6.39 -4.23
N VAL A 50 4.63 5.18 -4.06
CA VAL A 50 3.91 4.47 -5.14
C VAL A 50 2.68 5.27 -5.57
N ALA A 51 1.87 5.77 -4.63
CA ALA A 51 0.69 6.58 -4.94
C ALA A 51 1.05 7.83 -5.77
N LEU A 52 2.07 8.56 -5.35
CA LEU A 52 2.49 9.79 -6.03
C LEU A 52 3.10 9.52 -7.41
N ARG A 53 3.95 8.50 -7.55
CA ARG A 53 4.52 8.10 -8.85
C ARG A 53 3.43 7.61 -9.81
N THR A 54 2.49 6.78 -9.33
CA THR A 54 1.32 6.31 -10.07
C THR A 54 0.47 7.47 -10.58
N ALA A 55 0.13 8.41 -9.69
CA ALA A 55 -0.70 9.57 -10.05
C ALA A 55 -0.02 10.48 -11.09
N ARG A 56 1.30 10.71 -10.98
CA ARG A 56 2.06 11.52 -11.94
C ARG A 56 2.08 10.89 -13.34
N LEU A 57 2.19 9.56 -13.41
CA LEU A 57 2.12 8.84 -14.69
C LEU A 57 0.71 8.83 -15.26
N ALA A 58 -0.30 8.60 -14.43
CA ALA A 58 -1.70 8.62 -14.86
C ALA A 58 -2.19 10.01 -15.26
N ALA A 59 -1.59 11.09 -14.71
CA ALA A 59 -1.94 12.48 -15.02
C ALA A 59 -1.69 12.88 -16.49
N GLU A 60 -1.01 12.05 -17.26
CA GLU A 60 -0.89 12.22 -18.73
C GLU A 60 -2.20 11.91 -19.47
N LYS A 61 -3.08 11.10 -18.87
CA LYS A 61 -4.31 10.58 -19.49
C LYS A 61 -5.59 10.95 -18.73
N GLU A 62 -5.51 11.11 -17.41
CA GLU A 62 -6.63 11.27 -16.49
C GLU A 62 -6.36 12.38 -15.47
N ASN A 63 -7.40 13.00 -14.93
CA ASN A 63 -7.26 13.85 -13.76
C ASN A 63 -7.11 12.99 -12.52
N VAL A 64 -6.00 13.11 -11.80
CA VAL A 64 -5.70 12.28 -10.62
C VAL A 64 -5.24 13.16 -9.47
N LEU A 65 -5.72 12.87 -8.27
CA LEU A 65 -5.32 13.51 -7.02
C LEU A 65 -4.90 12.44 -6.01
N VAL A 66 -3.92 12.76 -5.18
CA VAL A 66 -3.46 11.89 -4.08
C VAL A 66 -3.69 12.60 -2.75
N LEU A 67 -4.47 12.00 -1.85
CA LEU A 67 -4.61 12.46 -0.47
C LEU A 67 -3.30 12.26 0.31
N PRO A 68 -3.10 13.02 1.40
CA PRO A 68 -2.03 12.68 2.35
C PRO A 68 -2.15 11.25 2.85
N MET A 69 -1.00 10.60 3.08
CA MET A 69 -0.92 9.23 3.58
C MET A 69 -1.69 9.07 4.90
N LEU A 70 -2.54 8.06 4.99
CA LEU A 70 -3.04 7.53 6.26
C LEU A 70 -1.95 6.60 6.82
N TRP A 71 -1.11 7.15 7.70
CA TRP A 71 0.16 6.56 8.15
C TRP A 71 0.02 5.39 9.13
N THR A 72 -1.17 5.08 9.63
CA THR A 72 -1.42 3.99 10.59
C THR A 72 -2.59 3.12 10.14
N GLY A 73 -2.56 1.85 10.52
CA GLY A 73 -3.53 0.84 10.13
C GLY A 73 -3.66 -0.30 11.15
N LEU A 74 -3.84 -1.52 10.67
CA LEU A 74 -4.10 -2.73 11.47
C LEU A 74 -2.83 -3.57 11.63
N SER A 75 -2.03 -3.28 12.64
CA SER A 75 -0.71 -3.89 12.86
C SER A 75 -0.55 -4.61 14.20
N GLU A 76 -1.64 -5.10 14.80
CA GLU A 76 -1.63 -5.81 16.08
C GLU A 76 -0.65 -7.00 16.07
N HIS A 77 -0.49 -7.67 14.94
CA HIS A 77 0.44 -8.79 14.79
C HIS A 77 1.92 -8.41 14.89
N HIS A 78 2.27 -7.12 14.86
CA HIS A 78 3.62 -6.59 15.01
C HIS A 78 3.93 -6.04 16.41
N MET A 79 2.93 -5.89 17.29
CA MET A 79 3.07 -5.20 18.58
C MET A 79 4.17 -5.75 19.49
N SER A 80 4.47 -7.06 19.40
CA SER A 80 5.49 -7.70 20.23
C SER A 80 6.93 -7.28 19.94
N PHE A 81 7.20 -6.60 18.82
CA PHE A 81 8.55 -6.12 18.47
C PHE A 81 8.84 -4.69 18.95
N GLY A 82 7.81 -3.93 19.34
CA GLY A 82 7.94 -2.51 19.69
C GLY A 82 7.92 -1.56 18.48
N GLY A 83 7.74 -0.26 18.75
CA GLY A 83 7.73 0.79 17.73
C GLY A 83 6.49 0.86 16.84
N THR A 84 5.62 -0.15 16.88
CA THR A 84 4.39 -0.23 16.11
C THR A 84 3.26 0.60 16.74
N ILE A 85 2.51 1.31 15.91
CA ILE A 85 1.26 1.98 16.30
C ILE A 85 0.12 1.34 15.50
N THR A 86 -0.88 0.81 16.17
CA THR A 86 -2.01 0.12 15.53
C THR A 86 -3.35 0.74 15.91
N LEU A 87 -4.31 0.69 15.00
CA LEU A 87 -5.71 0.94 15.27
C LEU A 87 -6.43 -0.40 15.54
N ASP A 88 -7.58 -0.34 16.21
CA ASP A 88 -8.54 -1.43 16.16
C ASP A 88 -9.35 -1.41 14.86
N THR A 89 -9.99 -2.52 14.53
CA THR A 89 -10.73 -2.68 13.27
C THR A 89 -11.86 -1.67 13.10
N ASP A 90 -12.63 -1.42 14.16
CA ASP A 90 -13.78 -0.51 14.10
C ASP A 90 -13.33 0.93 13.86
N THR A 91 -12.28 1.36 14.54
CA THR A 91 -11.66 2.69 14.35
C THR A 91 -11.10 2.83 12.94
N PHE A 92 -10.40 1.81 12.44
CA PHE A 92 -9.83 1.84 11.09
C PHE A 92 -10.92 1.96 10.02
N LEU A 93 -11.98 1.15 10.10
CA LEU A 93 -13.13 1.23 9.19
C LEU A 93 -13.85 2.58 9.31
N ALA A 94 -13.99 3.13 10.52
CA ALA A 94 -14.58 4.45 10.73
C ALA A 94 -13.76 5.57 10.07
N VAL A 95 -12.43 5.51 10.14
CA VAL A 95 -11.54 6.46 9.46
C VAL A 95 -11.73 6.40 7.95
N LEU A 96 -11.67 5.19 7.35
CA LEU A 96 -11.88 5.00 5.91
C LEU A 96 -13.25 5.53 5.46
N ARG A 97 -14.30 5.23 6.23
CA ARG A 97 -15.66 5.73 5.98
C ARG A 97 -15.69 7.25 5.97
N CYS A 98 -15.18 7.91 7.01
CA CYS A 98 -15.19 9.37 7.12
C CYS A 98 -14.43 10.03 5.97
N VAL A 99 -13.29 9.46 5.55
CA VAL A 99 -12.49 9.95 4.42
C VAL A 99 -13.27 9.81 3.11
N CYS A 100 -13.80 8.63 2.80
CA CYS A 100 -14.56 8.39 1.57
C CYS A 100 -15.84 9.24 1.50
N GLU A 101 -16.61 9.34 2.59
CA GLU A 101 -17.80 10.19 2.68
C GLU A 101 -17.44 11.66 2.42
N SER A 102 -16.32 12.14 2.94
CA SER A 102 -15.86 13.52 2.71
C SER A 102 -15.52 13.75 1.23
N ILE A 103 -14.79 12.84 0.60
CA ILE A 103 -14.44 12.89 -0.83
C ILE A 103 -15.71 12.95 -1.67
N VAL A 104 -16.70 12.08 -1.40
CA VAL A 104 -17.96 12.02 -2.15
C VAL A 104 -18.81 13.26 -1.94
N ARG A 105 -18.85 13.83 -0.72
CA ARG A 105 -19.56 15.10 -0.43
C ARG A 105 -18.97 16.27 -1.21
N HIS A 106 -17.68 16.23 -1.57
CA HIS A 106 -17.05 17.24 -2.43
C HIS A 106 -17.26 16.99 -3.93
N GLY A 107 -18.01 15.96 -4.31
CA GLY A 107 -18.41 15.69 -5.69
C GLY A 107 -17.56 14.64 -6.43
N PHE A 108 -16.50 14.11 -5.83
CA PHE A 108 -15.69 13.06 -6.46
C PHE A 108 -16.42 11.71 -6.47
N ARG A 109 -16.19 10.93 -7.52
CA ARG A 109 -16.92 9.67 -7.77
C ARG A 109 -16.02 8.46 -7.99
N ARG A 110 -14.73 8.65 -8.27
CA ARG A 110 -13.75 7.60 -8.54
C ARG A 110 -12.69 7.59 -7.44
N ILE A 111 -12.71 6.57 -6.56
CA ILE A 111 -11.84 6.49 -5.39
C ILE A 111 -11.00 5.23 -5.45
N VAL A 112 -9.69 5.35 -5.28
CA VAL A 112 -8.75 4.23 -5.09
C VAL A 112 -8.30 4.22 -3.64
N LEU A 113 -8.58 3.15 -2.91
CA LEU A 113 -7.93 2.85 -1.63
C LEU A 113 -6.63 2.08 -1.94
N LEU A 114 -5.50 2.77 -1.91
CA LEU A 114 -4.19 2.18 -2.21
C LEU A 114 -3.52 1.71 -0.92
N ASN A 115 -3.47 0.40 -0.75
CA ASN A 115 -2.91 -0.23 0.45
C ASN A 115 -1.40 -0.48 0.33
N GLY A 116 -0.66 -0.05 1.34
CA GLY A 116 0.77 -0.29 1.54
C GLY A 116 1.10 -1.30 2.65
N HIS A 117 0.09 -1.92 3.32
CA HIS A 117 0.28 -2.80 4.47
C HIS A 117 -0.61 -4.05 4.43
N GLY A 118 -0.02 -5.24 4.61
CA GLY A 118 -0.75 -6.50 4.50
C GLY A 118 -1.90 -6.64 5.49
N GLY A 119 -1.76 -6.15 6.72
CA GLY A 119 -2.80 -6.21 7.75
C GLY A 119 -4.06 -5.43 7.44
N ASN A 120 -3.99 -4.43 6.57
CA ASN A 120 -5.12 -3.59 6.17
C ASN A 120 -6.03 -4.25 5.12
N GLU A 121 -5.51 -5.20 4.35
CA GLU A 121 -6.11 -5.67 3.10
C GLU A 121 -7.58 -6.09 3.24
N ASN A 122 -7.87 -6.99 4.17
CA ASN A 122 -9.23 -7.51 4.35
C ASN A 122 -10.20 -6.41 4.80
N ALA A 123 -9.80 -5.55 5.73
CA ALA A 123 -10.64 -4.46 6.21
C ALA A 123 -10.89 -3.41 5.12
N MET A 124 -9.90 -3.12 4.26
CA MET A 124 -10.08 -2.20 3.13
C MET A 124 -11.00 -2.78 2.06
N ARG A 125 -10.99 -4.09 1.82
CA ARG A 125 -11.98 -4.76 0.96
C ARG A 125 -13.39 -4.65 1.53
N VAL A 126 -13.57 -4.92 2.83
CA VAL A 126 -14.85 -4.75 3.53
C VAL A 126 -15.34 -3.29 3.44
N ALA A 127 -14.43 -2.32 3.60
CA ALA A 127 -14.78 -0.91 3.44
C ALA A 127 -15.25 -0.59 2.00
N ALA A 128 -14.58 -1.12 0.97
CA ALA A 128 -15.00 -0.93 -0.42
C ALA A 128 -16.37 -1.56 -0.69
N ASP A 129 -16.63 -2.77 -0.19
CA ASP A 129 -17.89 -3.50 -0.34
C ASP A 129 -19.08 -2.75 0.34
N ASP A 130 -18.87 -2.20 1.53
CA ASP A 130 -19.89 -1.42 2.26
C ASP A 130 -20.13 -0.05 1.62
N LEU A 131 -19.05 0.68 1.33
CA LEU A 131 -19.13 2.10 0.97
C LEU A 131 -19.52 2.33 -0.49
N SER A 132 -19.10 1.47 -1.42
CA SER A 132 -19.39 1.66 -2.85
C SER A 132 -20.89 1.74 -3.13
N PRO A 133 -21.74 0.75 -2.74
CA PRO A 133 -23.18 0.82 -2.98
C PRO A 133 -23.87 1.90 -2.14
N ARG A 134 -23.44 2.10 -0.89
CA ARG A 134 -24.00 3.10 0.02
C ARG A 134 -23.84 4.54 -0.49
N LEU A 135 -22.67 4.84 -1.05
CA LEU A 135 -22.33 6.17 -1.56
C LEU A 135 -22.65 6.32 -3.06
N ASN A 136 -23.02 5.24 -3.73
CA ASN A 136 -23.28 5.15 -5.17
C ASN A 136 -22.08 5.69 -6.00
N VAL A 137 -20.88 5.24 -5.66
CA VAL A 137 -19.61 5.60 -6.32
C VAL A 137 -18.73 4.38 -6.50
N SER A 138 -17.77 4.44 -7.41
CA SER A 138 -16.77 3.39 -7.57
C SER A 138 -15.63 3.58 -6.57
N ILE A 139 -15.51 2.65 -5.61
CA ILE A 139 -14.38 2.56 -4.69
C ILE A 139 -13.62 1.27 -5.00
N VAL A 140 -12.39 1.40 -5.44
CA VAL A 140 -11.53 0.27 -5.80
C VAL A 140 -10.42 0.14 -4.77
N GLN A 141 -10.15 -1.07 -4.31
CA GLN A 141 -9.04 -1.36 -3.40
C GLN A 141 -7.88 -2.01 -4.15
N PHE A 142 -6.68 -1.47 -4.02
CA PHE A 142 -5.43 -2.07 -4.46
C PHE A 142 -4.50 -2.31 -3.29
N THR A 143 -4.04 -3.53 -3.06
CA THR A 143 -2.80 -3.80 -2.35
C THR A 143 -1.70 -3.79 -3.41
N TYR A 144 -0.82 -2.78 -3.40
CA TYR A 144 -0.01 -2.43 -4.57
C TYR A 144 0.83 -3.60 -5.09
N TRP A 145 1.38 -4.43 -4.20
CA TRP A 145 2.21 -5.57 -4.63
C TRP A 145 1.42 -6.76 -5.15
N TYR A 146 0.17 -6.94 -4.76
CA TYR A 146 -0.72 -7.95 -5.37
C TYR A 146 -1.24 -7.47 -6.71
N ALA A 147 -1.62 -6.20 -6.79
CA ALA A 147 -2.08 -5.62 -8.04
C ALA A 147 -0.98 -5.61 -9.11
N ALA A 148 0.29 -5.45 -8.72
CA ALA A 148 1.45 -5.41 -9.61
C ALA A 148 2.31 -6.69 -9.56
N ALA A 149 1.76 -7.83 -9.10
CA ALA A 149 2.53 -9.06 -8.87
C ALA A 149 3.28 -9.55 -10.12
N GLU A 150 2.68 -9.45 -11.30
CA GLU A 150 3.26 -9.90 -12.56
C GLU A 150 4.51 -9.10 -12.96
N VAL A 151 4.57 -7.81 -12.61
CA VAL A 151 5.73 -6.96 -12.92
C VAL A 151 6.77 -6.98 -11.80
N ILE A 152 6.39 -7.37 -10.58
CA ILE A 152 7.29 -7.51 -9.43
C ILE A 152 8.10 -8.81 -9.51
N ALA A 153 7.43 -9.95 -9.75
CA ALA A 153 8.04 -11.27 -9.67
C ALA A 153 9.33 -11.43 -10.50
N PRO A 154 9.41 -10.96 -11.77
CA PRO A 154 10.63 -11.08 -12.56
C PRO A 154 11.80 -10.19 -12.09
N LEU A 155 11.56 -9.22 -11.21
CA LEU A 155 12.58 -8.32 -10.67
C LEU A 155 13.21 -8.84 -9.37
N LEU A 156 12.60 -9.86 -8.75
CA LEU A 156 13.09 -10.48 -7.52
C LEU A 156 13.98 -11.68 -7.83
N GLU A 157 14.98 -11.92 -6.98
CA GLU A 157 15.97 -12.98 -7.18
C GLU A 157 15.74 -14.20 -6.27
N LYS A 158 15.32 -13.96 -5.03
CA LYS A 158 15.22 -14.99 -4.00
C LYS A 158 13.78 -15.40 -3.67
N GLN A 159 12.82 -14.62 -4.12
CA GLN A 159 11.40 -14.82 -3.79
C GLN A 159 10.52 -14.44 -4.98
N SER A 160 9.29 -14.95 -5.01
CA SER A 160 8.34 -14.73 -6.12
C SER A 160 7.40 -13.55 -5.94
N GLY A 161 7.48 -12.86 -4.78
CA GLY A 161 6.59 -11.75 -4.46
C GLY A 161 7.12 -10.90 -3.31
N LEU A 162 6.44 -9.80 -3.04
CA LEU A 162 6.74 -8.96 -1.89
C LEU A 162 6.13 -9.61 -0.64
N TRP A 163 6.97 -9.80 0.38
CA TRP A 163 6.58 -10.28 1.69
C TRP A 163 6.84 -9.19 2.73
N HIS A 164 7.40 -9.51 3.92
CA HIS A 164 7.58 -8.50 4.96
C HIS A 164 9.06 -8.22 5.26
N ALA A 165 9.47 -6.96 5.18
CA ALA A 165 10.86 -6.50 5.38
C ALA A 165 11.88 -7.29 4.56
N CYS A 166 11.47 -7.74 3.37
CA CYS A 166 12.13 -8.75 2.54
C CYS A 166 13.09 -8.13 1.50
N GLU A 167 13.29 -8.80 0.37
CA GLU A 167 14.12 -8.31 -0.74
C GLU A 167 13.63 -7.01 -1.36
N ALA A 168 12.31 -6.85 -1.54
CA ALA A 168 11.73 -5.71 -2.27
C ALA A 168 11.75 -4.41 -1.46
N GLU A 169 11.29 -4.43 -0.21
CA GLU A 169 11.13 -3.21 0.60
C GLU A 169 12.47 -2.54 0.94
N PRO A 170 13.49 -3.25 1.43
CA PRO A 170 14.80 -2.64 1.60
C PRO A 170 15.41 -2.17 0.27
N SER A 171 15.13 -2.84 -0.86
CA SER A 171 15.58 -2.34 -2.17
C SER A 171 14.95 -0.99 -2.50
N MET A 172 13.63 -0.87 -2.39
CA MET A 172 12.92 0.38 -2.64
C MET A 172 13.32 1.49 -1.65
N CYS A 173 13.51 1.13 -0.37
CA CYS A 173 14.01 2.08 0.63
C CYS A 173 15.44 2.55 0.31
N MET A 174 16.35 1.65 -0.11
CA MET A 174 17.71 2.02 -0.54
C MET A 174 17.73 2.96 -1.74
N ALA A 175 16.77 2.82 -2.66
CA ALA A 175 16.66 3.69 -3.83
C ALA A 175 16.17 5.10 -3.47
N LEU A 176 15.31 5.22 -2.45
CA LEU A 176 14.71 6.47 -2.03
C LEU A 176 15.52 7.18 -0.93
N HIS A 177 15.89 6.42 0.09
CA HIS A 177 16.48 6.88 1.35
C HIS A 177 17.53 5.89 1.84
N PRO A 178 18.71 5.78 1.18
CA PRO A 178 19.75 4.82 1.54
C PRO A 178 20.28 5.00 2.98
N GLU A 179 20.13 6.19 3.54
CA GLU A 179 20.50 6.54 4.91
C GLU A 179 19.59 5.92 5.97
N LEU A 180 18.37 5.52 5.61
CA LEU A 180 17.42 4.88 6.52
C LEU A 180 17.65 3.37 6.66
N VAL A 181 18.46 2.77 5.80
CA VAL A 181 18.72 1.33 5.82
C VAL A 181 19.98 1.00 6.61
N ALA A 182 19.84 0.29 7.72
CA ALA A 182 20.96 -0.21 8.52
C ALA A 182 21.59 -1.44 7.84
N LYS A 183 22.48 -1.19 6.84
CA LYS A 183 23.07 -2.20 5.97
C LYS A 183 23.87 -3.26 6.73
N ASP A 184 24.54 -2.88 7.82
CA ASP A 184 25.28 -3.75 8.72
C ASP A 184 24.38 -4.73 9.48
N ARG A 185 23.08 -4.45 9.58
CA ARG A 185 22.07 -5.27 10.26
C ARG A 185 21.28 -6.19 9.33
N ILE A 186 21.43 -6.10 8.03
CA ILE A 186 20.70 -6.95 7.06
C ILE A 186 20.90 -8.45 7.33
N ARG A 187 22.13 -8.86 7.70
CA ARG A 187 22.42 -10.26 8.02
C ARG A 187 21.71 -10.77 9.28
N LEU A 188 21.36 -9.88 10.21
CA LEU A 188 20.59 -10.22 11.42
C LEU A 188 19.09 -10.39 11.12
N ALA A 189 18.64 -9.86 10.00
CA ALA A 189 17.26 -9.93 9.55
C ALA A 189 16.92 -11.27 8.87
N GLU A 190 17.92 -11.98 8.36
CA GLU A 190 17.76 -13.24 7.62
C GLU A 190 17.69 -14.41 8.60
N VAL A 191 16.49 -14.82 8.97
CA VAL A 191 16.22 -15.87 9.95
C VAL A 191 15.29 -16.94 9.37
N ASN A 192 15.31 -18.13 9.93
CA ASN A 192 14.35 -19.17 9.60
C ASN A 192 12.94 -18.76 10.07
N THR A 193 11.97 -18.87 9.19
CA THR A 193 10.57 -18.58 9.48
C THR A 193 9.78 -19.86 9.73
N THR A 194 8.76 -19.77 10.60
CA THR A 194 7.79 -20.86 10.78
C THR A 194 6.69 -20.73 9.71
N PRO A 195 6.35 -21.81 8.99
CA PRO A 195 5.32 -21.79 7.96
C PRO A 195 3.97 -21.29 8.48
N ASP A 196 3.19 -20.62 7.63
CA ASP A 196 1.83 -20.25 7.96
C ASP A 196 0.89 -21.46 7.83
N VAL A 197 -0.30 -21.36 8.41
CA VAL A 197 -1.31 -22.43 8.34
C VAL A 197 -1.67 -22.78 6.89
N ALA A 198 -1.76 -21.79 6.01
CA ALA A 198 -2.01 -22.01 4.58
C ALA A 198 -0.89 -22.78 3.88
N GLU A 199 0.35 -22.63 4.32
CA GLU A 199 1.51 -23.38 3.82
C GLU A 199 1.52 -24.83 4.32
N ILE A 200 0.88 -25.10 5.48
CA ILE A 200 0.82 -26.43 6.11
C ILE A 200 -0.36 -27.24 5.57
N VAL A 201 -1.56 -26.65 5.49
CA VAL A 201 -2.82 -27.37 5.20
C VAL A 201 -3.46 -26.97 3.88
N GLY A 202 -2.85 -26.05 3.13
CA GLY A 202 -3.34 -25.57 1.82
C GLY A 202 -3.99 -24.20 1.85
N SER A 203 -4.13 -23.61 0.65
CA SER A 203 -4.72 -22.28 0.46
C SER A 203 -6.18 -22.23 0.91
N GLY A 204 -6.64 -21.01 1.25
CA GLY A 204 -8.03 -20.78 1.69
C GLY A 204 -8.25 -20.98 3.20
N VAL A 205 -7.21 -21.34 3.97
CA VAL A 205 -7.26 -21.42 5.43
C VAL A 205 -6.54 -20.23 6.04
N TYR A 206 -7.19 -19.56 6.97
CA TYR A 206 -6.63 -18.43 7.69
C TYR A 206 -6.67 -18.65 9.21
N ARG A 207 -5.59 -18.29 9.87
CA ARG A 207 -5.50 -18.21 11.33
C ARG A 207 -4.64 -17.01 11.72
N TRP A 208 -5.19 -16.14 12.56
CA TRP A 208 -4.40 -15.04 13.09
C TRP A 208 -3.17 -15.52 13.86
N ARG A 209 -2.04 -14.87 13.61
CA ARG A 209 -0.77 -15.13 14.32
C ARG A 209 -0.01 -13.84 14.52
N SER A 210 0.66 -13.70 15.66
CA SER A 210 1.68 -12.66 15.80
C SER A 210 2.86 -12.95 14.87
N LEU A 211 3.50 -11.91 14.35
CA LEU A 211 4.69 -12.07 13.51
C LEU A 211 5.85 -12.71 14.29
N ALA A 212 5.99 -12.41 15.59
CA ALA A 212 6.98 -13.05 16.45
C ALA A 212 6.84 -14.57 16.53
N SER A 213 5.64 -15.12 16.32
CA SER A 213 5.44 -16.58 16.26
C SER A 213 5.91 -17.20 14.93
N ARG A 214 6.22 -16.38 13.93
CA ARG A 214 6.71 -16.80 12.60
C ARG A 214 8.18 -16.49 12.39
N SER A 215 8.66 -15.36 12.89
CA SER A 215 10.00 -14.84 12.66
C SER A 215 10.56 -14.19 13.92
N SER A 216 11.70 -14.63 14.38
CA SER A 216 12.38 -14.03 15.55
C SER A 216 12.94 -12.64 15.27
N ALA A 217 13.24 -12.31 14.02
CA ALA A 217 13.73 -11.00 13.60
C ALA A 217 12.61 -10.07 13.07
N GLY A 218 11.36 -10.55 13.01
CA GLY A 218 10.27 -9.77 12.43
C GLY A 218 10.37 -9.57 10.91
N VAL A 219 11.03 -10.49 10.20
CA VAL A 219 11.25 -10.44 8.75
C VAL A 219 10.75 -11.74 8.12
N ILE A 220 10.12 -11.65 6.96
CA ILE A 220 9.75 -12.81 6.14
C ILE A 220 10.31 -12.58 4.74
N GLY A 221 11.35 -13.34 4.38
CA GLY A 221 12.02 -13.25 3.07
C GLY A 221 13.53 -13.07 3.18
N TYR A 222 14.13 -12.53 2.13
CA TYR A 222 15.58 -12.52 1.92
C TYR A 222 16.12 -11.08 1.74
N PRO A 223 16.25 -10.29 2.80
CA PRO A 223 16.70 -8.90 2.69
C PRO A 223 18.13 -8.74 2.18
N SER A 224 18.98 -9.78 2.28
CA SER A 224 20.34 -9.77 1.74
C SER A 224 20.42 -9.66 0.21
N ALA A 225 19.32 -9.97 -0.49
CA ALA A 225 19.23 -9.81 -1.93
C ALA A 225 18.83 -8.39 -2.38
N ALA A 226 18.66 -7.47 -1.43
CA ALA A 226 18.23 -6.10 -1.74
C ALA A 226 19.34 -5.27 -2.40
N SER A 227 18.96 -4.42 -3.38
CA SER A 227 19.83 -3.41 -3.96
C SER A 227 19.05 -2.16 -4.37
N PRO A 228 19.70 -0.96 -4.39
CA PRO A 228 19.04 0.26 -4.80
C PRO A 228 18.59 0.25 -6.27
N GLU A 229 19.35 -0.40 -7.16
CA GLU A 229 19.01 -0.54 -8.58
C GLU A 229 17.74 -1.36 -8.77
N LYS A 230 17.59 -2.43 -7.98
CA LYS A 230 16.37 -3.24 -7.93
C LYS A 230 15.19 -2.41 -7.40
N GLY A 231 15.43 -1.61 -6.38
CA GLY A 231 14.43 -0.74 -5.79
C GLY A 231 13.85 0.26 -6.79
N GLU A 232 14.69 0.93 -7.58
CA GLU A 232 14.20 1.86 -8.59
C GLU A 232 13.42 1.16 -9.70
N LYS A 233 13.88 -0.03 -10.14
CA LYS A 233 13.14 -0.84 -11.13
C LYS A 233 11.77 -1.28 -10.60
N LEU A 234 11.68 -1.70 -9.33
CA LEU A 234 10.43 -2.06 -8.68
C LEU A 234 9.48 -0.87 -8.62
N LEU A 235 9.94 0.27 -8.09
CA LEU A 235 9.13 1.49 -8.01
C LEU A 235 8.61 1.93 -9.37
N ALA A 236 9.47 1.91 -10.41
CA ALA A 236 9.08 2.29 -11.76
C ALA A 236 8.05 1.32 -12.37
N ALA A 237 8.28 0.00 -12.23
CA ALA A 237 7.38 -1.02 -12.79
C ALA A 237 6.01 -1.01 -12.09
N ILE A 238 5.98 -1.00 -10.75
CA ILE A 238 4.75 -0.93 -9.96
C ILE A 238 3.94 0.31 -10.32
N SER A 239 4.58 1.48 -10.30
CA SER A 239 3.86 2.74 -10.53
C SER A 239 3.27 2.83 -11.95
N ARG A 240 3.96 2.30 -12.96
CA ARG A 240 3.47 2.25 -14.34
C ARG A 240 2.29 1.29 -14.47
N ASP A 241 2.40 0.08 -13.94
CA ASP A 241 1.34 -0.93 -13.99
C ASP A 241 0.06 -0.43 -13.30
N LEU A 242 0.20 0.18 -12.12
CA LEU A 242 -0.95 0.77 -11.43
C LEU A 242 -1.53 1.97 -12.18
N ALA A 243 -0.70 2.81 -12.81
CA ALA A 243 -1.18 3.94 -13.61
C ALA A 243 -2.03 3.47 -14.80
N ASP A 244 -1.58 2.43 -15.51
CA ASP A 244 -2.36 1.85 -16.61
C ASP A 244 -3.68 1.24 -16.11
N LYS A 245 -3.70 0.58 -14.94
CA LYS A 245 -4.90 0.04 -14.31
C LYS A 245 -5.92 1.13 -13.96
N ILE A 246 -5.50 2.20 -13.27
CA ILE A 246 -6.45 3.27 -12.88
C ILE A 246 -6.95 4.10 -14.08
N CYS A 247 -6.22 4.13 -15.20
CA CYS A 247 -6.66 4.74 -16.44
C CYS A 247 -7.61 3.86 -17.27
N ASN A 248 -7.81 2.59 -16.89
CA ASN A 248 -8.77 1.71 -17.56
C ASN A 248 -10.20 2.12 -17.18
N LYS A 249 -10.99 2.56 -18.17
CA LYS A 249 -12.37 3.04 -17.96
C LYS A 249 -13.32 1.97 -17.41
N GLU A 250 -13.09 0.70 -17.71
CA GLU A 250 -13.91 -0.40 -17.22
C GLU A 250 -13.86 -0.52 -15.69
N LEU A 251 -12.75 -0.14 -15.07
CA LEU A 251 -12.59 -0.12 -13.62
C LEU A 251 -13.63 0.77 -12.91
N TRP A 252 -14.13 1.78 -13.61
CA TRP A 252 -15.01 2.82 -13.05
C TRP A 252 -16.49 2.61 -13.36
N THR A 253 -16.83 1.54 -14.09
CA THR A 253 -18.20 1.16 -14.36
C THR A 253 -18.88 0.71 -13.08
N LEU A 254 -20.05 1.30 -12.75
CA LEU A 254 -20.80 0.90 -11.57
C LEU A 254 -21.46 -0.47 -11.81
N PRO A 255 -21.12 -1.51 -11.01
CA PRO A 255 -21.56 -2.88 -11.29
C PRO A 255 -23.05 -3.15 -11.05
N TRP A 256 -23.76 -2.17 -10.51
CA TRP A 256 -25.21 -2.25 -10.23
C TRP A 256 -26.08 -1.38 -11.17
N ARG A 257 -25.53 -0.88 -12.27
CA ARG A 257 -26.24 -0.10 -13.30
C ARG A 257 -26.27 -0.80 -14.64
#